data_c4ed87ebbb4aa1edf51c332d508ebb64
#
_entry.id   c4ed87ebbb4aa1edf51c332d508ebb64
#
_cell.length_a   1.000
_cell.length_b   1.000
_cell.length_c   1.000
_cell.angle_alpha   90.00
_cell.angle_beta   90.00
_cell.angle_gamma   90.00
#
_symmetry.space_group_name_H-M   'P 1'
#
loop_
_entity.id
_entity.type
_entity.pdbx_description
1 polymer ?
#
loop_
_entity_poly.entity_id
_entity_poly.type
_entity_poly.pdbx_seq_one_letter_code
_entity_poly.pdbx_strand_id
1 'polypeptide(L)'
;MKILLSADGSAYTKRMLAYVAAQDEWLGAQLQFTVLPVVPFMPARVAALAGRDEIRRYYHDEAEKVLKPLRTFFKKQRLEADFIGQPGNVADGIAKLADGGGFDLLVMGSHGHGNVGNLVMGSIATKVLAGCKVPVLLVR
;
A
#
# COMPACT_ATOMS: atom_id res chain seq x y z
N MET A 1 5.06 -17.97 -1.09
CA MET A 1 3.89 -17.13 -0.69
C MET A 1 4.06 -15.75 -1.29
N LYS A 2 3.05 -15.29 -2.02
CA LYS A 2 3.02 -13.94 -2.62
C LYS A 2 2.26 -12.98 -1.72
N ILE A 3 2.91 -11.93 -1.27
CA ILE A 3 2.36 -10.96 -0.32
C ILE A 3 2.26 -9.59 -0.98
N LEU A 4 1.06 -9.04 -0.99
CA LEU A 4 0.82 -7.65 -1.41
C LEU A 4 0.90 -6.74 -0.18
N LEU A 5 1.75 -5.73 -0.22
CA LEU A 5 1.87 -4.70 0.81
C LEU A 5 1.28 -3.40 0.30
N SER A 6 0.22 -2.93 0.92
CA SER A 6 -0.39 -1.63 0.61
C SER A 6 0.15 -0.56 1.55
N ALA A 7 0.84 0.43 1.00
CA ALA A 7 1.61 1.41 1.76
C ALA A 7 1.30 2.85 1.32
N ASP A 8 0.99 3.73 2.27
CA ASP A 8 0.72 5.15 2.05
C ASP A 8 1.79 6.09 2.63
N GLY A 9 2.85 5.52 3.21
CA GLY A 9 3.92 6.27 3.87
C GLY A 9 3.59 6.79 5.27
N SER A 10 2.43 6.47 5.82
CA SER A 10 2.01 6.85 7.18
C SER A 10 2.81 6.14 8.27
N ALA A 11 2.55 6.50 9.54
CA ALA A 11 3.09 5.77 10.69
C ALA A 11 2.66 4.30 10.69
N TYR A 12 1.49 3.97 10.17
CA TYR A 12 1.00 2.60 10.05
C TYR A 12 1.75 1.80 8.98
N THR A 13 2.17 2.42 7.89
CA THR A 13 3.10 1.80 6.93
C THR A 13 4.41 1.41 7.63
N LYS A 14 4.98 2.28 8.45
CA LYS A 14 6.22 1.98 9.19
C LYS A 14 6.04 0.82 10.16
N ARG A 15 4.92 0.77 10.89
CA ARG A 15 4.59 -0.34 11.80
C ARG A 15 4.39 -1.65 11.04
N MET A 16 3.69 -1.60 9.90
CA MET A 16 3.51 -2.75 9.01
C MET A 16 4.86 -3.31 8.55
N LEU A 17 5.77 -2.46 8.09
CA LEU A 17 7.12 -2.89 7.67
C LEU A 17 7.92 -3.49 8.81
N ALA A 18 7.86 -2.90 10.01
CA ALA A 18 8.52 -3.45 11.20
C ALA A 18 7.95 -4.82 11.57
N TYR A 19 6.63 -4.98 11.48
CA TYR A 19 5.98 -6.27 11.71
C TYR A 19 6.44 -7.31 10.69
N VAL A 20 6.41 -6.99 9.39
CA VAL A 20 6.85 -7.91 8.32
C VAL A 20 8.32 -8.31 8.51
N ALA A 21 9.20 -7.35 8.83
CA ALA A 21 10.61 -7.64 9.07
C ALA A 21 10.86 -8.55 10.29
N ALA A 22 9.99 -8.48 11.31
CA ALA A 22 10.09 -9.33 12.48
C ALA A 22 9.54 -10.75 12.25
N GLN A 23 8.82 -10.98 11.15
CA GLN A 23 8.15 -12.25 10.84
C GLN A 23 8.82 -13.04 9.70
N ASP A 24 10.00 -12.64 9.22
CA ASP A 24 10.65 -13.28 8.08
C ASP A 24 10.95 -14.77 8.34
N GLU A 25 11.38 -15.13 9.54
CA GLU A 25 11.58 -16.52 9.97
C GLU A 25 10.27 -17.33 10.00
N TRP A 26 9.19 -16.66 10.34
CA TRP A 26 7.87 -17.27 10.51
C TRP A 26 7.17 -17.56 9.20
N LEU A 27 7.34 -16.68 8.23
CA LEU A 27 6.75 -16.79 6.90
C LEU A 27 7.58 -17.69 5.95
N GLY A 28 8.80 -18.08 6.34
CA GLY A 28 9.68 -19.00 5.59
C GLY A 28 10.43 -18.34 4.43
N ALA A 29 11.40 -19.06 3.88
CA ALA A 29 12.40 -18.54 2.94
C ALA A 29 11.91 -18.20 1.52
N GLN A 30 10.64 -18.40 1.19
CA GLN A 30 10.10 -18.16 -0.16
C GLN A 30 8.98 -17.10 -0.17
N LEU A 31 9.27 -15.92 0.37
CA LEU A 31 8.36 -14.80 0.31
C LEU A 31 8.64 -13.95 -0.93
N GLN A 32 7.59 -13.61 -1.64
CA GLN A 32 7.63 -12.66 -2.75
C GLN A 32 6.76 -11.46 -2.36
N PHE A 33 7.41 -10.34 -2.13
CA PHE A 33 6.72 -9.11 -1.78
C PHE A 33 6.43 -8.28 -3.03
N THR A 34 5.23 -7.74 -3.10
CA THR A 34 4.86 -6.69 -4.04
C THR A 34 4.35 -5.49 -3.25
N VAL A 35 4.92 -4.33 -3.48
CA VAL A 35 4.57 -3.09 -2.79
C VAL A 35 3.72 -2.23 -3.70
N LEU A 36 2.51 -1.91 -3.24
CA LEU A 36 1.58 -0.99 -3.89
C LEU A 36 1.54 0.32 -3.10
N PRO A 37 2.03 1.44 -3.66
CA PRO A 37 1.88 2.74 -3.03
C PRO A 37 0.44 3.22 -3.11
N VAL A 38 -0.07 3.71 -2.00
CA VAL A 38 -1.37 4.37 -1.92
C VAL A 38 -1.14 5.87 -2.02
N VAL A 39 -1.64 6.46 -3.09
CA VAL A 39 -1.45 7.88 -3.41
C VAL A 39 -2.79 8.59 -3.34
N PRO A 40 -2.87 9.77 -2.68
CA PRO A 40 -4.10 10.55 -2.63
C PRO A 40 -4.49 11.02 -4.02
N PHE A 41 -5.80 11.10 -4.28
CA PHE A 41 -6.29 11.69 -5.53
C PHE A 41 -5.88 13.16 -5.63
N MET A 42 -5.51 13.56 -6.85
CA MET A 42 -5.39 14.98 -7.17
C MET A 42 -6.76 15.66 -6.92
N PRO A 43 -6.80 16.81 -6.20
CA PRO A 43 -8.06 17.51 -5.99
C PRO A 43 -8.78 17.79 -7.30
N ALA A 44 -10.07 17.53 -7.36
CA ALA A 44 -10.86 17.60 -8.60
C ALA A 44 -10.75 18.97 -9.32
N ARG A 45 -10.67 20.07 -8.54
CA ARG A 45 -10.48 21.42 -9.09
C ARG A 45 -9.14 21.57 -9.80
N VAL A 46 -8.08 20.97 -9.27
CA VAL A 46 -6.74 20.99 -9.87
C VAL A 46 -6.71 20.07 -11.08
N ALA A 47 -7.27 18.87 -10.98
CA ALA A 47 -7.34 17.90 -12.06
C ALA A 47 -8.11 18.43 -13.28
N ALA A 48 -9.17 19.23 -13.06
CA ALA A 48 -9.95 19.85 -14.14
C ALA A 48 -9.17 20.88 -14.95
N LEU A 49 -8.13 21.49 -14.38
CA LEU A 49 -7.28 22.49 -15.02
C LEU A 49 -5.93 21.93 -15.50
N ALA A 50 -5.55 20.74 -15.01
CA ALA A 50 -4.28 20.12 -15.33
C ALA A 50 -4.34 19.33 -16.64
N GLY A 51 -3.24 19.37 -17.39
CA GLY A 51 -3.05 18.51 -18.56
C GLY A 51 -2.77 17.05 -18.16
N ARG A 52 -2.90 16.13 -19.12
CA ARG A 52 -2.64 14.69 -18.91
C ARG A 52 -1.24 14.42 -18.35
N ASP A 53 -0.23 15.14 -18.85
CA ASP A 53 1.16 14.95 -18.40
C ASP A 53 1.39 15.47 -16.99
N GLU A 54 0.71 16.55 -16.60
CA GLU A 54 0.75 17.08 -15.23
C GLU A 54 0.11 16.11 -14.24
N ILE A 55 -1.04 15.52 -14.59
CA ILE A 55 -1.72 14.51 -13.79
C ILE A 55 -0.84 13.28 -13.61
N ARG A 56 -0.22 12.80 -14.71
CA ARG A 56 0.70 11.66 -14.67
C ARG A 56 1.91 11.94 -13.79
N ARG A 57 2.50 13.11 -13.91
CA ARG A 57 3.65 13.54 -13.11
C ARG A 57 3.29 13.64 -11.63
N TYR A 58 2.13 14.19 -11.29
CA TYR A 58 1.65 14.25 -9.92
C TYR A 58 1.58 12.86 -9.29
N TYR A 59 0.93 11.90 -9.93
CA TYR A 59 0.81 10.54 -9.38
C TYR A 59 2.16 9.82 -9.30
N HIS A 60 3.04 10.03 -10.26
CA HIS A 60 4.40 9.52 -10.22
C HIS A 60 5.17 10.08 -9.02
N ASP A 61 5.15 11.38 -8.83
CA ASP A 61 5.91 12.05 -7.76
C ASP A 61 5.36 11.69 -6.38
N GLU A 62 4.05 11.61 -6.21
CA GLU A 62 3.43 11.16 -4.96
C GLU A 62 3.76 9.68 -4.67
N ALA A 63 3.73 8.83 -5.68
CA ALA A 63 4.14 7.43 -5.53
C ALA A 63 5.61 7.31 -5.12
N GLU A 64 6.51 8.07 -5.74
CA GLU A 64 7.94 8.06 -5.40
C GLU A 64 8.22 8.53 -3.96
N LYS A 65 7.46 9.48 -3.43
CA LYS A 65 7.56 9.88 -2.02
C LYS A 65 7.31 8.71 -1.07
N VAL A 66 6.37 7.85 -1.43
CA VAL A 66 6.05 6.63 -0.66
C VAL A 66 7.09 5.54 -0.92
N LEU A 67 7.42 5.29 -2.18
CA LEU A 67 8.26 4.15 -2.59
C LEU A 67 9.73 4.30 -2.20
N LYS A 68 10.29 5.50 -2.24
CA LYS A 68 11.71 5.73 -1.95
C LYS A 68 12.14 5.24 -0.56
N PRO A 69 11.43 5.58 0.54
CA PRO A 69 11.74 5.02 1.87
C PRO A 69 11.55 3.51 1.94
N LEU A 70 10.56 2.96 1.24
CA LEU A 70 10.28 1.53 1.22
C LEU A 70 11.40 0.75 0.52
N ARG A 71 11.86 1.21 -0.65
CA ARG A 71 13.02 0.59 -1.33
C ARG A 71 14.26 0.58 -0.43
N THR A 72 14.50 1.68 0.30
CA THR A 72 15.60 1.74 1.28
C THR A 72 15.43 0.73 2.40
N PHE A 73 14.21 0.58 2.92
CA PHE A 73 13.89 -0.40 3.95
C PHE A 73 14.16 -1.83 3.45
N PHE A 74 13.59 -2.24 2.31
CA PHE A 74 13.76 -3.60 1.77
C PHE A 74 15.24 -3.90 1.51
N LYS A 75 15.99 -2.94 0.96
CA LYS A 75 17.44 -3.08 0.76
C LYS A 75 18.20 -3.31 2.07
N LYS A 76 17.87 -2.55 3.12
CA LYS A 76 18.49 -2.71 4.44
C LYS A 76 18.17 -4.06 5.07
N GLN A 77 16.96 -4.55 4.90
CA GLN A 77 16.52 -5.85 5.43
C GLN A 77 16.97 -7.03 4.55
N ARG A 78 17.62 -6.76 3.40
CA ARG A 78 18.01 -7.78 2.41
C ARG A 78 16.82 -8.60 1.91
N LEU A 79 15.66 -7.96 1.82
CA LEU A 79 14.43 -8.51 1.26
C LEU A 79 14.22 -7.99 -0.15
N GLU A 80 13.76 -8.87 -1.05
CA GLU A 80 13.38 -8.49 -2.41
C GLU A 80 11.91 -8.13 -2.46
N ALA A 81 11.58 -7.10 -3.24
CA ALA A 81 10.20 -6.70 -3.48
C ALA A 81 10.05 -6.07 -4.86
N ASP A 82 8.92 -6.36 -5.51
CA ASP A 82 8.46 -5.64 -6.67
C ASP A 82 7.71 -4.38 -6.23
N PHE A 83 7.93 -3.27 -6.94
CA PHE A 83 7.28 -1.99 -6.66
C PHE A 83 6.42 -1.60 -7.83
N ILE A 84 5.12 -1.52 -7.61
CA ILE A 84 4.15 -1.21 -8.65
C ILE A 84 3.42 0.08 -8.31
N GLY A 85 3.19 0.90 -9.34
CA GLY A 85 2.34 2.09 -9.23
C GLY A 85 1.01 1.84 -9.92
N GLN A 86 -0.09 2.10 -9.25
CA GLN A 86 -1.42 2.02 -9.84
C GLN A 86 -2.23 3.27 -9.51
N PRO A 87 -2.55 4.12 -10.51
CA PRO A 87 -3.50 5.20 -10.31
C PRO A 87 -4.93 4.65 -10.27
N GLY A 88 -5.78 5.21 -9.42
CA GLY A 88 -7.19 4.85 -9.39
C GLY A 88 -7.84 4.97 -8.02
N ASN A 89 -9.08 4.48 -7.90
CA ASN A 89 -9.76 4.39 -6.61
C ASN A 89 -8.93 3.50 -5.68
N VAL A 90 -8.43 4.08 -4.62
CA VAL A 90 -7.44 3.46 -3.75
C VAL A 90 -7.91 2.12 -3.20
N ALA A 91 -9.11 2.05 -2.62
CA ALA A 91 -9.63 0.83 -2.01
C ALA A 91 -9.97 -0.24 -3.06
N ASP A 92 -10.65 0.16 -4.13
CA ASP A 92 -11.03 -0.75 -5.22
C ASP A 92 -9.80 -1.23 -6.01
N GLY A 93 -8.81 -0.36 -6.20
CA GLY A 93 -7.55 -0.71 -6.83
C GLY A 93 -6.77 -1.75 -6.03
N ILE A 94 -6.70 -1.59 -4.71
CA ILE A 94 -6.05 -2.55 -3.81
C ILE A 94 -6.76 -3.90 -3.87
N ALA A 95 -8.09 -3.94 -3.71
CA ALA A 95 -8.87 -5.17 -3.71
C ALA A 95 -8.78 -5.91 -5.06
N LYS A 96 -8.94 -5.19 -6.18
CA LYS A 96 -8.82 -5.79 -7.53
C LYS A 96 -7.43 -6.37 -7.79
N LEU A 97 -6.40 -5.66 -7.38
CA LEU A 97 -5.03 -6.13 -7.54
C LEU A 97 -4.76 -7.37 -6.67
N ALA A 98 -5.20 -7.34 -5.41
CA ALA A 98 -5.06 -8.46 -4.51
C ALA A 98 -5.73 -9.72 -5.07
N ASP A 99 -7.00 -9.60 -5.47
CA ASP A 99 -7.80 -10.73 -5.97
C ASP A 99 -7.34 -11.24 -7.35
N GLY A 100 -6.90 -10.33 -8.23
CA GLY A 100 -6.51 -10.67 -9.60
C GLY A 100 -5.02 -10.99 -9.79
N GLY A 101 -4.17 -10.60 -8.84
CA GLY A 101 -2.72 -10.75 -8.94
C GLY A 101 -2.15 -12.07 -8.43
N GLY A 102 -2.99 -13.00 -7.97
CA GLY A 102 -2.57 -14.29 -7.42
C GLY A 102 -1.78 -14.15 -6.12
N PHE A 103 -2.14 -13.19 -5.29
CA PHE A 103 -1.57 -13.00 -3.96
C PHE A 103 -2.23 -13.94 -2.95
N ASP A 104 -1.42 -14.42 -2.00
CA ASP A 104 -1.88 -15.27 -0.91
C ASP A 104 -2.29 -14.47 0.32
N LEU A 105 -1.78 -13.25 0.45
CA LEU A 105 -2.01 -12.36 1.59
C LEU A 105 -1.89 -10.90 1.17
N LEU A 106 -2.81 -10.08 1.65
CA LEU A 106 -2.70 -8.62 1.64
C LEU A 106 -2.34 -8.13 3.05
N VAL A 107 -1.28 -7.33 3.16
CA VAL A 107 -0.89 -6.69 4.43
C VAL A 107 -1.00 -5.18 4.26
N MET A 108 -1.66 -4.52 5.20
CA MET A 108 -1.83 -3.07 5.19
C MET A 108 -1.94 -2.50 6.60
N GLY A 109 -1.69 -1.20 6.73
CA GLY A 109 -1.98 -0.50 7.97
C GLY A 109 -3.48 -0.42 8.23
N SER A 110 -3.88 -0.50 9.49
CA SER A 110 -5.29 -0.36 9.89
C SER A 110 -5.84 1.05 9.65
N HIS A 111 -4.97 2.05 9.55
CA HIS A 111 -5.26 3.46 9.28
C HIS A 111 -4.25 4.04 8.29
N GLY A 112 -4.54 5.24 7.76
CA GLY A 112 -3.65 6.01 6.92
C GLY A 112 -3.22 7.33 7.59
N HIS A 113 -3.02 8.38 6.78
CA HIS A 113 -2.61 9.71 7.24
C HIS A 113 -3.71 10.49 7.99
N GLY A 114 -4.97 10.04 7.95
CA GLY A 114 -6.09 10.71 8.61
C GLY A 114 -5.95 10.66 10.13
N ASN A 115 -6.24 11.78 10.80
CA ASN A 115 -6.28 11.86 12.25
C ASN A 115 -7.64 11.33 12.75
N VAL A 116 -7.70 10.03 13.02
CA VAL A 116 -8.94 9.33 13.35
C VAL A 116 -8.86 8.78 14.77
N GLY A 117 -8.62 9.66 15.73
CA GLY A 117 -8.37 9.30 17.13
C GLY A 117 -9.42 8.38 17.80
N ASN A 118 -10.62 8.25 17.24
CA ASN A 118 -11.72 7.46 17.80
C ASN A 118 -12.24 6.34 16.88
N LEU A 119 -11.67 6.16 15.68
CA LEU A 119 -12.10 5.09 14.79
C LEU A 119 -11.27 3.82 15.01
N VAL A 120 -11.95 2.69 15.11
CA VAL A 120 -11.30 1.38 15.25
C VAL A 120 -10.49 1.02 13.99
N MET A 121 -10.92 1.53 12.82
CA MET A 121 -10.33 1.20 11.52
C MET A 121 -10.50 2.36 10.53
N GLY A 122 -9.49 2.56 9.67
CA GLY A 122 -9.52 3.57 8.62
C GLY A 122 -10.49 3.25 7.49
N SER A 123 -10.94 4.28 6.78
CA SER A 123 -11.93 4.15 5.70
C SER A 123 -11.46 3.27 4.53
N ILE A 124 -10.18 3.33 4.17
CA ILE A 124 -9.59 2.50 3.10
C ILE A 124 -9.57 1.04 3.56
N ALA A 125 -9.09 0.76 4.78
CA ALA A 125 -9.06 -0.60 5.32
C ALA A 125 -10.47 -1.21 5.38
N THR A 126 -11.47 -0.45 5.83
CA THR A 126 -12.87 -0.89 5.85
C THR A 126 -13.38 -1.27 4.46
N LYS A 127 -13.13 -0.43 3.46
CA LYS A 127 -13.58 -0.69 2.08
C LYS A 127 -12.85 -1.87 1.45
N VAL A 128 -11.54 -1.99 1.69
CA VAL A 128 -10.75 -3.13 1.20
C VAL A 128 -11.28 -4.43 1.79
N LEU A 129 -11.51 -4.50 3.09
CA LEU A 129 -12.08 -5.69 3.74
C LEU A 129 -13.45 -6.07 3.20
N ALA A 130 -14.27 -5.09 2.83
CA ALA A 130 -15.58 -5.35 2.25
C ALA A 130 -15.52 -5.92 0.82
N GLY A 131 -14.46 -5.62 0.06
CA GLY A 131 -14.35 -5.96 -1.36
C GLY A 131 -13.29 -7.00 -1.72
N CYS A 132 -12.34 -7.29 -0.82
CA CYS A 132 -11.21 -8.18 -1.07
C CYS A 132 -11.53 -9.62 -0.62
N LYS A 133 -11.23 -10.59 -1.47
CA LYS A 133 -11.38 -12.02 -1.17
C LYS A 133 -10.12 -12.66 -0.59
N VAL A 134 -8.96 -12.08 -0.91
CA VAL A 134 -7.68 -12.51 -0.36
C VAL A 134 -7.65 -12.22 1.15
N PRO A 135 -7.08 -13.11 1.99
CA PRO A 135 -6.86 -12.82 3.41
C PRO A 135 -6.16 -11.48 3.63
N VAL A 136 -6.63 -10.70 4.60
CA VAL A 136 -6.08 -9.37 4.90
C VAL A 136 -5.54 -9.32 6.32
N LEU A 137 -4.27 -8.97 6.46
CA LEU A 137 -3.63 -8.69 7.73
C LEU A 137 -3.57 -7.17 7.94
N LEU A 138 -4.24 -6.71 8.99
CA LEU A 138 -4.22 -5.31 9.40
C LEU A 138 -3.22 -5.10 10.54
N VAL A 139 -2.28 -4.17 10.34
CA VAL A 139 -1.30 -3.81 11.36
C VAL A 139 -1.66 -2.44 11.96
N ARG A 140 -1.71 -2.40 13.30
CA ARG A 140 -2.00 -1.20 14.10
C ARG A 140 -0.74 -0.44 14.51
#